data_15ddb4e0a84c38430c7ee58aaa2d8f12
#
_entry.id   15ddb4e0a84c38430c7ee58aaa2d8f12
#
_cell.length_a   1.000
_cell.length_b   1.000
_cell.length_c   1.000
_cell.angle_alpha   90.00
_cell.angle_beta   90.00
_cell.angle_gamma   90.00
#
_symmetry.space_group_name_H-M   'P 1'
#
loop_
_entity.id
_entity.type
_entity.pdbx_description
1 polymer ?
#
loop_
_entity_poly.entity_id
_entity_poly.type
_entity_poly.pdbx_seq_one_letter_code
_entity_poly.pdbx_strand_id
1 'polypeptide(L)'
;MTKQKFDEFVLAHGRDILWFCRMTAGNAHEGDELYQDTMLTLLEHLDRLDEKNNSKSYALSVAIRLWKNRRRKFAWRMRIAPQESYEVHIQNGGEASETRNADPEVQVLQEETIHEVQKLVQQLPEKYRLVVYLYYSADMKLTEIAECLHLSVNTAKTRLRKAKSLLKEKLEVIGYER
;
A
#
# COMPACT_ATOMS: atom_id res chain seq x y z
N MET A 1 -17.88 6.07 -15.41
CA MET A 1 -17.19 4.97 -16.15
C MET A 1 -18.18 3.90 -16.55
N THR A 2 -18.06 3.28 -17.72
CA THR A 2 -18.85 2.11 -18.12
C THR A 2 -18.23 0.82 -17.56
N LYS A 3 -18.99 -0.29 -17.52
CA LYS A 3 -18.48 -1.59 -17.06
C LYS A 3 -17.26 -2.05 -17.88
N GLN A 4 -17.31 -1.90 -19.20
CA GLN A 4 -16.20 -2.26 -20.09
C GLN A 4 -14.91 -1.47 -19.77
N LYS A 5 -15.02 -0.18 -19.51
CA LYS A 5 -13.88 0.65 -19.11
C LYS A 5 -13.38 0.32 -17.70
N PHE A 6 -14.24 -0.19 -16.82
CA PHE A 6 -13.82 -0.72 -15.52
C PHE A 6 -12.99 -1.99 -15.69
N ASP A 7 -13.36 -2.88 -16.60
CA ASP A 7 -12.55 -4.08 -16.91
C ASP A 7 -11.17 -3.68 -17.46
N GLU A 8 -11.10 -2.69 -18.33
CA GLU A 8 -9.83 -2.13 -18.83
C GLU A 8 -8.99 -1.51 -17.68
N PHE A 9 -9.64 -0.79 -16.76
CA PHE A 9 -9.00 -0.23 -15.56
C PHE A 9 -8.43 -1.33 -14.67
N VAL A 10 -9.18 -2.42 -14.43
CA VAL A 10 -8.72 -3.56 -13.63
C VAL A 10 -7.54 -4.26 -14.29
N LEU A 11 -7.56 -4.44 -15.60
CA LEU A 11 -6.43 -5.01 -16.35
C LEU A 11 -5.17 -4.14 -16.25
N ALA A 12 -5.33 -2.82 -16.30
CA ALA A 12 -4.21 -1.88 -16.26
C ALA A 12 -3.63 -1.67 -14.84
N HIS A 13 -4.46 -1.66 -13.80
CA HIS A 13 -4.08 -1.23 -12.46
C HIS A 13 -4.35 -2.25 -11.35
N GLY A 14 -5.07 -3.33 -11.63
CA GLY A 14 -5.51 -4.30 -10.61
C GLY A 14 -4.35 -4.91 -9.84
N ARG A 15 -3.24 -5.26 -10.52
CA ARG A 15 -2.03 -5.81 -9.90
C ARG A 15 -1.39 -4.82 -8.91
N ASP A 16 -1.26 -3.56 -9.29
CA ASP A 16 -0.68 -2.51 -8.44
C ASP A 16 -1.56 -2.27 -7.19
N ILE A 17 -2.89 -2.26 -7.39
CA ILE A 17 -3.85 -2.05 -6.31
C ILE A 17 -3.84 -3.26 -5.36
N LEU A 18 -3.78 -4.49 -5.88
CA LEU A 18 -3.67 -5.71 -5.07
C LEU A 18 -2.40 -5.68 -4.22
N TRP A 19 -1.28 -5.39 -4.86
CA TRP A 19 0.00 -5.26 -4.15
C TRP A 19 -0.08 -4.19 -3.04
N PHE A 20 -0.66 -3.02 -3.34
CA PHE A 20 -0.86 -1.96 -2.36
C PHE A 20 -1.75 -2.41 -1.18
N CYS A 21 -2.81 -3.16 -1.44
CA CYS A 21 -3.70 -3.69 -0.40
C CYS A 21 -2.96 -4.68 0.51
N ARG A 22 -2.18 -5.62 -0.06
CA ARG A 22 -1.36 -6.58 0.69
C ARG A 22 -0.32 -5.87 1.56
N MET A 23 0.37 -4.87 1.01
CA MET A 23 1.35 -4.08 1.73
C MET A 23 0.73 -3.23 2.83
N THR A 24 -0.49 -2.72 2.63
CA THR A 24 -1.23 -1.92 3.62
C THR A 24 -1.72 -2.79 4.77
N ALA A 25 -2.25 -3.96 4.47
CA ALA A 25 -2.75 -4.92 5.45
C ALA A 25 -1.61 -5.61 6.23
N GLY A 26 -0.45 -5.80 5.60
CA GLY A 26 0.71 -6.46 6.21
C GLY A 26 0.71 -7.97 6.08
N ASN A 27 -0.32 -8.57 5.48
CA ASN A 27 -0.38 -9.99 5.13
C ASN A 27 -1.24 -10.19 3.88
N ALA A 28 -1.04 -11.33 3.20
CA ALA A 28 -1.71 -11.62 1.94
C ALA A 28 -3.22 -11.79 2.11
N HIS A 29 -3.67 -12.52 3.11
CA HIS A 29 -5.09 -12.82 3.31
C HIS A 29 -5.93 -11.55 3.50
N GLU A 30 -5.58 -10.72 4.48
CA GLU A 30 -6.29 -9.44 4.72
C GLU A 30 -6.13 -8.47 3.55
N GLY A 31 -4.99 -8.53 2.85
CA GLY A 31 -4.74 -7.73 1.66
C GLY A 31 -5.64 -8.12 0.50
N ASP A 32 -5.86 -9.41 0.26
CA ASP A 32 -6.73 -9.93 -0.78
C ASP A 32 -8.21 -9.59 -0.50
N GLU A 33 -8.63 -9.72 0.76
CA GLU A 33 -9.96 -9.26 1.19
C GLU A 33 -10.12 -7.75 1.00
N LEU A 34 -9.11 -6.96 1.39
CA LEU A 34 -9.13 -5.51 1.20
C LEU A 34 -9.22 -5.13 -0.28
N TYR A 35 -8.51 -5.86 -1.14
CA TYR A 35 -8.58 -5.69 -2.59
C TYR A 35 -9.99 -5.98 -3.12
N GLN A 36 -10.58 -7.11 -2.73
CA GLN A 36 -11.94 -7.48 -3.14
C GLN A 36 -12.98 -6.43 -2.71
N ASP A 37 -12.94 -6.00 -1.42
CA ASP A 37 -13.81 -4.95 -0.91
C ASP A 37 -13.62 -3.63 -1.68
N THR A 38 -12.37 -3.32 -2.05
CA THR A 38 -12.04 -2.13 -2.84
C THR A 38 -12.66 -2.22 -4.22
N MET A 39 -12.48 -3.34 -4.94
CA MET A 39 -13.02 -3.54 -6.29
C MET A 39 -14.57 -3.52 -6.28
N LEU A 40 -15.20 -4.15 -5.29
CA LEU A 40 -16.66 -4.09 -5.12
C LEU A 40 -17.14 -2.66 -4.92
N THR A 41 -16.49 -1.90 -4.02
CA THR A 41 -16.84 -0.50 -3.77
C THR A 41 -16.67 0.37 -5.01
N LEU A 42 -15.64 0.14 -5.81
CA LEU A 42 -15.41 0.85 -7.08
C LEU A 42 -16.50 0.51 -8.11
N LEU A 43 -16.90 -0.77 -8.19
CA LEU A 43 -17.94 -1.24 -9.09
C LEU A 43 -19.31 -0.65 -8.73
N GLU A 44 -19.62 -0.52 -7.44
CA GLU A 44 -20.85 0.12 -6.94
C GLU A 44 -20.89 1.63 -7.23
N HIS A 45 -19.73 2.26 -7.37
CA HIS A 45 -19.58 3.71 -7.55
C HIS A 45 -18.85 4.07 -8.84
N LEU A 46 -19.18 3.40 -9.95
CA LEU A 46 -18.57 3.64 -11.27
C LEU A 46 -18.71 5.10 -11.76
N ASP A 47 -19.75 5.80 -11.31
CA ASP A 47 -19.99 7.22 -11.56
C ASP A 47 -18.90 8.13 -11.00
N ARG A 48 -18.24 7.71 -9.92
CA ARG A 48 -17.16 8.45 -9.26
C ARG A 48 -15.77 8.16 -9.84
N LEU A 49 -15.63 7.10 -10.61
CA LEU A 49 -14.42 6.78 -11.35
C LEU A 49 -14.35 7.64 -12.61
N ASP A 50 -13.64 8.77 -12.52
CA ASP A 50 -13.41 9.65 -13.65
C ASP A 50 -12.07 9.31 -14.32
N GLU A 51 -12.11 9.00 -15.61
CA GLU A 51 -10.92 8.71 -16.43
C GLU A 51 -9.98 9.91 -16.54
N LYS A 52 -10.51 11.12 -16.41
CA LYS A 52 -9.75 12.38 -16.48
C LYS A 52 -9.03 12.71 -15.17
N ASN A 53 -9.47 12.16 -14.05
CA ASN A 53 -8.94 12.41 -12.71
C ASN A 53 -8.40 11.10 -12.12
N ASN A 54 -7.14 10.78 -12.39
CA ASN A 54 -6.34 9.71 -11.77
C ASN A 54 -7.16 8.62 -11.01
N SER A 55 -7.87 7.78 -11.77
CA SER A 55 -8.73 6.72 -11.25
C SER A 55 -7.99 5.74 -10.31
N LYS A 56 -6.68 5.55 -10.53
CA LYS A 56 -5.81 4.76 -9.64
C LYS A 56 -5.70 5.41 -8.25
N SER A 57 -5.47 6.73 -8.15
CA SER A 57 -5.44 7.44 -6.87
C SER A 57 -6.75 7.34 -6.11
N TYR A 58 -7.88 7.42 -6.82
CA TYR A 58 -9.19 7.21 -6.22
C TYR A 58 -9.35 5.79 -5.65
N ALA A 59 -8.97 4.76 -6.41
CA ALA A 59 -9.01 3.37 -5.94
C ALA A 59 -8.16 3.17 -4.68
N LEU A 60 -6.95 3.72 -4.63
CA LEU A 60 -6.07 3.65 -3.45
C LEU A 60 -6.66 4.40 -2.26
N SER A 61 -7.35 5.53 -2.47
CA SER A 61 -8.04 6.25 -1.40
C SER A 61 -9.22 5.46 -0.82
N VAL A 62 -9.95 4.73 -1.67
CA VAL A 62 -11.00 3.79 -1.24
C VAL A 62 -10.41 2.67 -0.40
N ALA A 63 -9.33 2.03 -0.84
CA ALA A 63 -8.64 0.98 -0.09
C ALA A 63 -8.20 1.47 1.31
N ILE A 64 -7.57 2.64 1.40
CA ILE A 64 -7.15 3.23 2.67
C ILE A 64 -8.34 3.51 3.59
N ARG A 65 -9.45 4.02 3.06
CA ARG A 65 -10.67 4.28 3.83
C ARG A 65 -11.27 2.98 4.38
N LEU A 66 -11.35 1.94 3.57
CA LEU A 66 -11.85 0.63 3.97
C LEU A 66 -10.95 0.03 5.06
N TRP A 67 -9.63 0.08 4.88
CA TRP A 67 -8.66 -0.40 5.87
C TRP A 67 -8.79 0.32 7.21
N LYS A 68 -8.82 1.65 7.21
CA LYS A 68 -9.01 2.45 8.43
C LYS A 68 -10.34 2.10 9.13
N ASN A 69 -11.41 1.90 8.38
CA ASN A 69 -12.71 1.53 8.94
C ASN A 69 -12.67 0.12 9.56
N ARG A 70 -12.03 -0.85 8.88
CA ARG A 70 -11.83 -2.23 9.38
C ARG A 70 -11.06 -2.22 10.70
N ARG A 71 -9.93 -1.50 10.76
CA ARG A 71 -9.13 -1.36 11.98
C ARG A 71 -9.89 -0.67 13.12
N ARG A 72 -10.67 0.38 12.82
CA ARG A 72 -11.49 1.05 13.82
C ARG A 72 -12.56 0.13 14.39
N LYS A 73 -13.25 -0.65 13.55
CA LYS A 73 -14.24 -1.64 13.98
C LYS A 73 -13.59 -2.74 14.84
N PHE A 74 -12.40 -3.21 14.45
CA PHE A 74 -11.65 -4.19 15.23
C PHE A 74 -11.26 -3.63 16.61
N ALA A 75 -10.66 -2.45 16.67
CA ALA A 75 -10.29 -1.81 17.93
C ALA A 75 -11.51 -1.56 18.85
N TRP A 76 -12.66 -1.23 18.28
CA TRP A 76 -13.90 -1.06 19.03
C TRP A 76 -14.40 -2.40 19.59
N ARG A 77 -14.41 -3.47 18.81
CA ARG A 77 -14.77 -4.83 19.28
C ARG A 77 -13.89 -5.31 20.41
N MET A 78 -12.58 -5.11 20.31
CA MET A 78 -11.61 -5.47 21.36
C MET A 78 -11.82 -4.70 22.67
N ARG A 79 -12.40 -3.50 22.64
CA ARG A 79 -12.75 -2.74 23.86
C ARG A 79 -14.02 -3.26 24.54
N ILE A 80 -14.98 -3.75 23.77
CA ILE A 80 -16.29 -4.23 24.30
C ILE A 80 -16.22 -5.68 24.76
N ALA A 81 -15.52 -6.52 24.01
CA ALA A 81 -15.30 -7.93 24.33
C ALA A 81 -13.81 -8.24 24.16
N PRO A 82 -13.00 -8.10 25.20
CA PRO A 82 -11.61 -8.54 25.16
C PRO A 82 -11.60 -10.05 24.95
N GLN A 83 -11.39 -10.51 23.71
CA GLN A 83 -11.05 -11.91 23.49
C GLN A 83 -9.61 -12.14 23.92
N GLU A 84 -9.38 -13.26 24.59
CA GLU A 84 -8.05 -13.76 24.92
C GLU A 84 -7.17 -13.72 23.65
N SER A 85 -5.93 -13.23 23.84
CA SER A 85 -4.92 -13.01 22.82
C SER A 85 -4.93 -14.06 21.71
N TYR A 86 -5.56 -13.77 20.57
CA TYR A 86 -5.05 -14.30 19.32
C TYR A 86 -3.83 -13.44 18.97
N GLU A 87 -2.65 -13.96 19.21
CA GLU A 87 -1.41 -13.43 18.67
C GLU A 87 -1.60 -13.26 17.18
N VAL A 88 -1.70 -12.00 16.74
CA VAL A 88 -1.64 -11.66 15.32
C VAL A 88 -0.22 -11.97 14.89
N HIS A 89 0.00 -13.18 14.43
CA HIS A 89 1.21 -13.56 13.73
C HIS A 89 1.28 -12.71 12.47
N ILE A 90 2.13 -11.68 12.53
CA ILE A 90 2.59 -10.98 11.34
C ILE A 90 3.47 -11.98 10.59
N GLN A 91 2.84 -12.86 9.82
CA GLN A 91 3.56 -13.68 8.86
C GLN A 91 3.96 -12.76 7.71
N ASN A 92 5.23 -12.36 7.72
CA ASN A 92 5.92 -11.71 6.62
C ASN A 92 6.04 -12.70 5.44
N GLY A 93 4.99 -12.85 4.68
CA GLY A 93 4.96 -13.59 3.43
C GLY A 93 4.79 -12.63 2.26
N GLY A 94 5.86 -11.94 1.88
CA GLY A 94 5.91 -11.22 0.62
C GLY A 94 6.27 -12.20 -0.49
N GLU A 95 5.29 -12.66 -1.27
CA GLU A 95 5.59 -13.29 -2.55
C GLU A 95 6.15 -12.25 -3.51
N ALA A 96 7.31 -12.54 -4.07
CA ALA A 96 8.05 -11.68 -4.98
C ALA A 96 7.22 -11.30 -6.21
N SER A 97 7.27 -10.03 -6.56
CA SER A 97 6.77 -9.53 -7.83
C SER A 97 7.69 -10.03 -8.95
N GLU A 98 7.17 -10.80 -9.89
CA GLU A 98 7.88 -11.13 -11.12
C GLU A 98 8.24 -9.85 -11.88
N THR A 99 9.53 -9.54 -11.90
CA THR A 99 10.11 -8.47 -12.70
C THR A 99 10.46 -8.98 -14.10
N ARG A 100 10.26 -8.13 -15.09
CA ARG A 100 10.48 -8.41 -16.51
C ARG A 100 11.98 -8.47 -16.83
N ASN A 101 12.36 -9.53 -17.55
CA ASN A 101 13.55 -9.71 -18.43
C ASN A 101 14.78 -8.83 -18.16
N ALA A 102 15.67 -9.34 -17.31
CA ALA A 102 17.09 -8.98 -17.25
C ALA A 102 17.89 -10.25 -16.92
N ASP A 103 19.22 -10.17 -17.08
CA ASP A 103 20.18 -11.25 -16.88
C ASP A 103 19.97 -11.96 -15.52
N PRO A 104 19.95 -13.32 -15.46
CA PRO A 104 19.56 -14.06 -14.25
C PRO A 104 20.37 -13.73 -12.99
N GLU A 105 21.67 -13.50 -13.10
CA GLU A 105 22.53 -13.17 -11.94
C GLU A 105 22.29 -11.75 -11.41
N VAL A 106 22.04 -10.78 -12.30
CA VAL A 106 21.71 -9.40 -11.92
C VAL A 106 20.31 -9.31 -11.35
N GLN A 107 19.37 -10.15 -11.82
CA GLN A 107 18.02 -10.23 -11.31
C GLN A 107 17.97 -10.71 -9.86
N VAL A 108 18.68 -11.78 -9.51
CA VAL A 108 18.67 -12.34 -8.14
C VAL A 108 19.18 -11.30 -7.13
N LEU A 109 20.29 -10.62 -7.43
CA LEU A 109 20.82 -9.57 -6.55
C LEU A 109 19.89 -8.35 -6.43
N GLN A 110 19.20 -7.98 -7.51
CA GLN A 110 18.22 -6.89 -7.47
C GLN A 110 16.96 -7.29 -6.71
N GLU A 111 16.50 -8.53 -6.86
CA GLU A 111 15.33 -9.05 -6.15
C GLU A 111 15.58 -9.16 -4.64
N GLU A 112 16.76 -9.62 -4.22
CA GLU A 112 17.16 -9.64 -2.80
C GLU A 112 17.17 -8.23 -2.21
N THR A 113 17.78 -7.26 -2.92
CA THR A 113 17.83 -5.86 -2.51
C THR A 113 16.44 -5.24 -2.41
N ILE A 114 15.58 -5.48 -3.39
CA ILE A 114 14.19 -4.99 -3.40
C ILE A 114 13.42 -5.60 -2.22
N HIS A 115 13.58 -6.88 -1.97
CA HIS A 115 12.92 -7.58 -0.88
C HIS A 115 13.35 -7.05 0.50
N GLU A 116 14.64 -6.78 0.70
CA GLU A 116 15.15 -6.16 1.93
C GLU A 116 14.58 -4.75 2.13
N VAL A 117 14.60 -3.91 1.10
CA VAL A 117 14.00 -2.57 1.18
C VAL A 117 12.51 -2.65 1.50
N GLN A 118 11.77 -3.59 0.91
CA GLN A 118 10.36 -3.82 1.21
C GLN A 118 10.14 -4.20 2.68
N LYS A 119 10.94 -5.09 3.24
CA LYS A 119 10.91 -5.44 4.67
C LYS A 119 11.14 -4.23 5.56
N LEU A 120 12.12 -3.38 5.22
CA LEU A 120 12.39 -2.16 5.98
C LEU A 120 11.23 -1.18 5.92
N VAL A 121 10.60 -1.03 4.75
CA VAL A 121 9.40 -0.18 4.59
C VAL A 121 8.24 -0.72 5.43
N GLN A 122 8.05 -2.04 5.49
CA GLN A 122 7.01 -2.66 6.33
C GLN A 122 7.21 -2.39 7.83
N GLN A 123 8.44 -2.28 8.28
CA GLN A 123 8.76 -1.95 9.67
C GLN A 123 8.53 -0.48 10.04
N LEU A 124 8.26 0.38 9.06
CA LEU A 124 7.91 1.77 9.35
C LEU A 124 6.53 1.86 10.00
N PRO A 125 6.33 2.81 10.94
CA PRO A 125 5.00 3.15 11.39
C PRO A 125 4.06 3.45 10.21
N GLU A 126 2.81 2.98 10.28
CA GLU A 126 1.82 3.05 9.19
C GLU A 126 1.73 4.44 8.54
N LYS A 127 1.74 5.51 9.34
CA LYS A 127 1.66 6.90 8.85
C LYS A 127 2.82 7.30 7.92
N TYR A 128 3.98 6.67 8.01
CA TYR A 128 5.14 6.89 7.15
C TYR A 128 5.14 5.90 5.99
N ARG A 129 4.85 4.64 6.27
CA ARG A 129 4.77 3.55 5.29
C ARG A 129 3.80 3.88 4.16
N LEU A 130 2.57 4.31 4.48
CA LEU A 130 1.57 4.67 3.47
C LEU A 130 2.05 5.79 2.54
N VAL A 131 2.70 6.83 3.08
CA VAL A 131 3.21 7.92 2.24
C VAL A 131 4.33 7.44 1.31
N VAL A 132 5.19 6.53 1.78
CA VAL A 132 6.25 5.92 0.95
C VAL A 132 5.64 5.13 -0.20
N TYR A 133 4.66 4.26 0.08
CA TYR A 133 4.01 3.45 -0.95
C TYR A 133 3.29 4.30 -1.99
N LEU A 134 2.53 5.29 -1.55
CA LEU A 134 1.79 6.17 -2.48
C LEU A 134 2.74 6.97 -3.36
N TYR A 135 3.89 7.41 -2.82
CA TYR A 135 4.84 8.21 -3.56
C TYR A 135 5.70 7.39 -4.53
N TYR A 136 6.28 6.26 -4.08
CA TYR A 136 7.23 5.48 -4.88
C TYR A 136 6.61 4.34 -5.68
N SER A 137 5.54 3.72 -5.18
CA SER A 137 4.96 2.55 -5.84
C SER A 137 3.70 2.90 -6.64
N ALA A 138 2.95 3.90 -6.20
CA ALA A 138 1.77 4.37 -6.92
C ALA A 138 2.04 5.60 -7.80
N ASP A 139 3.26 6.16 -7.73
CA ASP A 139 3.70 7.35 -8.48
C ASP A 139 2.78 8.56 -8.31
N MET A 140 2.26 8.74 -7.07
CA MET A 140 1.35 9.84 -6.76
C MET A 140 2.11 11.11 -6.39
N LYS A 141 1.60 12.26 -6.84
CA LYS A 141 2.08 13.57 -6.41
C LYS A 141 1.74 13.82 -4.93
N LEU A 142 2.55 14.65 -4.24
CA LEU A 142 2.29 14.97 -2.83
C LEU A 142 0.92 15.60 -2.57
N THR A 143 0.36 16.32 -3.53
CA THR A 143 -1.00 16.87 -3.48
C THR A 143 -2.04 15.75 -3.46
N GLU A 144 -1.94 14.77 -4.34
CA GLU A 144 -2.83 13.60 -4.42
C GLU A 144 -2.71 12.72 -3.17
N ILE A 145 -1.48 12.53 -2.65
CA ILE A 145 -1.23 11.83 -1.39
C ILE A 145 -1.91 12.54 -0.21
N ALA A 146 -1.82 13.86 -0.16
CA ALA A 146 -2.43 14.66 0.88
C ALA A 146 -3.96 14.52 0.87
N GLU A 147 -4.59 14.59 -0.30
CA GLU A 147 -6.01 14.37 -0.50
C GLU A 147 -6.43 12.94 -0.09
N CYS A 148 -5.72 11.93 -0.61
CA CYS A 148 -5.96 10.52 -0.33
C CYS A 148 -5.90 10.18 1.18
N LEU A 149 -4.94 10.77 1.90
CA LEU A 149 -4.74 10.53 3.33
C LEU A 149 -5.53 11.50 4.23
N HIS A 150 -6.22 12.49 3.66
CA HIS A 150 -6.87 13.61 4.36
C HIS A 150 -5.88 14.39 5.23
N LEU A 151 -4.77 14.82 4.61
CA LEU A 151 -3.69 15.58 5.25
C LEU A 151 -3.46 16.90 4.53
N SER A 152 -2.74 17.83 5.18
CA SER A 152 -2.14 18.95 4.44
C SER A 152 -0.94 18.48 3.61
N VAL A 153 -0.66 19.15 2.49
CA VAL A 153 0.51 18.85 1.64
C VAL A 153 1.82 18.96 2.44
N ASN A 154 1.90 19.93 3.36
CA ASN A 154 3.06 20.07 4.25
C ASN A 154 3.22 18.87 5.19
N THR A 155 2.12 18.32 5.69
CA THR A 155 2.15 17.10 6.52
C THR A 155 2.61 15.90 5.71
N ALA A 156 2.10 15.72 4.49
CA ALA A 156 2.53 14.65 3.59
C ALA A 156 4.04 14.76 3.27
N LYS A 157 4.52 15.96 2.93
CA LYS A 157 5.93 16.23 2.69
C LYS A 157 6.82 15.93 3.92
N THR A 158 6.39 16.35 5.10
CA THR A 158 7.13 16.10 6.35
C THR A 158 7.16 14.60 6.69
N ARG A 159 6.05 13.88 6.49
CA ARG A 159 6.01 12.43 6.67
C ARG A 159 6.93 11.70 5.70
N LEU A 160 6.94 12.08 4.43
CA LEU A 160 7.84 11.50 3.43
C LEU A 160 9.31 11.75 3.80
N ARG A 161 9.67 12.97 4.23
CA ARG A 161 11.03 13.31 4.67
C ARG A 161 11.44 12.45 5.88
N LYS A 162 10.59 12.34 6.89
CA LYS A 162 10.88 11.52 8.07
C LYS A 162 10.98 10.03 7.73
N ALA A 163 10.12 9.53 6.84
CA ALA A 163 10.20 8.16 6.36
C ALA A 163 11.53 7.87 5.67
N LYS A 164 12.00 8.78 4.78
CA LYS A 164 13.33 8.65 4.14
C LYS A 164 14.47 8.63 5.15
N SER A 165 14.42 9.50 6.18
CA SER A 165 15.43 9.51 7.26
C SER A 165 15.46 8.18 8.00
N LEU A 166 14.30 7.63 8.38
CA LEU A 166 14.21 6.36 9.09
C LEU A 166 14.68 5.18 8.23
N LEU A 167 14.38 5.19 6.95
CA LEU A 167 14.86 4.15 6.01
C LEU A 167 16.37 4.25 5.84
N LYS A 168 16.92 5.45 5.70
CA LYS A 168 18.36 5.66 5.60
C LYS A 168 19.11 5.12 6.82
N GLU A 169 18.66 5.49 8.03
CA GLU A 169 19.22 4.99 9.29
C GLU A 169 19.22 3.45 9.34
N LYS A 170 18.14 2.80 8.89
CA LYS A 170 18.03 1.34 8.85
C LYS A 170 18.93 0.70 7.80
N LEU A 171 19.06 1.32 6.62
CA LEU A 171 19.94 0.85 5.54
C LEU A 171 21.43 0.95 5.92
N GLU A 172 21.82 2.01 6.59
CA GLU A 172 23.20 2.18 7.11
C GLU A 172 23.55 1.08 8.13
N VAL A 173 22.61 0.68 9.01
CA VAL A 173 22.81 -0.40 9.97
C VAL A 173 23.04 -1.76 9.28
N ILE A 174 22.47 -1.98 8.10
CA ILE A 174 22.60 -3.24 7.34
C ILE A 174 23.85 -3.22 6.43
N GLY A 175 24.59 -2.12 6.40
CA GLY A 175 25.83 -1.99 5.59
C GLY A 175 25.58 -1.59 4.14
N TYR A 176 24.42 -1.06 3.81
CA TYR A 176 24.16 -0.38 2.55
C TYR A 176 24.83 1.01 2.59
N GLU A 177 26.14 1.05 2.47
CA GLU A 177 26.86 2.30 2.16
C GLU A 177 26.77 2.57 0.66
N ARG A 178 26.50 3.84 0.32
CA ARG A 178 26.60 4.37 -1.04
C ARG A 178 28.06 4.60 -1.41
#